data_7ede275ff1d275629c6516f9411ec510
#
_entry.id   7ede275ff1d275629c6516f9411ec510
#
_cell.length_a   1.000
_cell.length_b   1.000
_cell.length_c   1.000
_cell.angle_alpha   90.00
_cell.angle_beta   90.00
_cell.angle_gamma   90.00
#
_symmetry.space_group_name_H-M   'P 1'
#
loop_
_entity.id
_entity.type
_entity.pdbx_description
1 polymer ?
#
loop_
_entity_poly.entity_id
_entity_poly.type
_entity_poly.pdbx_seq_one_letter_code
_entity_poly.pdbx_strand_id
1 'polypeptide(L)'
;PETDLRDFKRLFEEEDFQPDMLKLYPTLLVKGSALAENPGDFVPYDTETAAKVIADLKEIVPPYVRIQRIQRDIPKPQIIAGVMNSNLRQYARRELKKRGKKCSCINCRELWRAEIDPSTAELKEIKYKASGGKEFFISYESGTKLLAYLRLRLDDNATVRELKVTGQAANIGTTSTGVQHMGLG
;
A
#
# COMPACT_ATOMS: atom_id res chain seq x y z
N PRO A 1 -11.37 14.22 -8.67
CA PRO A 1 -11.46 12.95 -7.92
C PRO A 1 -11.86 11.75 -8.80
N GLU A 2 -12.90 11.90 -9.65
CA GLU A 2 -13.39 10.81 -10.51
C GLU A 2 -12.32 10.35 -11.51
N THR A 3 -11.62 11.28 -12.14
CA THR A 3 -10.51 10.99 -13.05
C THR A 3 -9.40 10.23 -12.34
N ASP A 4 -9.00 10.67 -11.13
CA ASP A 4 -7.95 10.00 -10.35
C ASP A 4 -8.34 8.55 -10.04
N LEU A 5 -9.61 8.33 -9.66
CA LEU A 5 -10.10 6.98 -9.34
C LEU A 5 -10.14 6.08 -10.58
N ARG A 6 -10.60 6.62 -11.73
CA ARG A 6 -10.63 5.90 -13.01
C ARG A 6 -9.22 5.50 -13.44
N ASP A 7 -8.28 6.46 -13.44
CA ASP A 7 -6.91 6.22 -13.89
C ASP A 7 -6.16 5.29 -12.92
N PHE A 8 -6.49 5.37 -11.62
CA PHE A 8 -5.93 4.45 -10.64
C PHE A 8 -6.43 3.00 -10.80
N LYS A 9 -7.69 2.79 -11.20
CA LYS A 9 -8.22 1.45 -11.48
C LYS A 9 -7.47 0.76 -12.60
N ARG A 10 -7.12 1.50 -13.66
CA ARG A 10 -6.35 1.00 -14.80
C ARG A 10 -5.03 0.36 -14.39
N LEU A 11 -4.39 0.82 -13.29
CA LEU A 11 -3.17 0.20 -12.77
C LEU A 11 -3.34 -1.28 -12.41
N PHE A 12 -4.57 -1.74 -12.19
CA PHE A 12 -4.87 -3.12 -11.78
C PHE A 12 -5.79 -3.85 -12.77
N GLU A 13 -6.29 -3.17 -13.79
CA GLU A 13 -7.12 -3.75 -14.84
C GLU A 13 -6.29 -4.05 -16.10
N GLU A 14 -5.21 -3.29 -16.33
CA GLU A 14 -4.35 -3.44 -17.50
C GLU A 14 -3.10 -4.28 -17.16
N GLU A 15 -2.82 -5.31 -17.96
CA GLU A 15 -1.67 -6.22 -17.75
C GLU A 15 -0.31 -5.52 -17.82
N ASP A 16 -0.23 -4.37 -18.51
CA ASP A 16 1.01 -3.62 -18.69
C ASP A 16 1.48 -2.94 -17.39
N PHE A 17 0.60 -2.80 -16.39
CA PHE A 17 0.93 -2.14 -15.13
C PHE A 17 1.06 -3.12 -13.97
N GLN A 18 0.02 -3.41 -13.24
CA GLN A 18 -0.04 -4.32 -12.08
C GLN A 18 1.10 -4.07 -11.06
N PRO A 19 1.25 -2.86 -10.51
CA PRO A 19 2.39 -2.52 -9.66
C PRO A 19 2.36 -3.26 -8.32
N ASP A 20 3.53 -3.68 -7.85
CA ASP A 20 3.70 -4.29 -6.53
C ASP A 20 3.61 -3.28 -5.38
N MET A 21 4.08 -2.05 -5.62
CA MET A 21 4.25 -1.03 -4.60
C MET A 21 3.81 0.35 -5.11
N LEU A 22 3.17 1.10 -4.22
CA LEU A 22 2.66 2.43 -4.52
C LEU A 22 3.12 3.47 -3.49
N LYS A 23 3.34 4.67 -3.99
CA LYS A 23 3.43 5.89 -3.20
C LYS A 23 2.33 6.83 -3.69
N LEU A 24 1.41 7.21 -2.81
CA LEU A 24 0.29 8.07 -3.14
C LEU A 24 0.60 9.49 -2.65
N TYR A 25 0.86 10.40 -3.59
CA TYR A 25 1.25 11.76 -3.26
C TYR A 25 0.25 12.75 -3.86
N PRO A 26 -0.59 13.41 -3.03
CA PRO A 26 -1.35 14.56 -3.51
C PRO A 26 -0.41 15.61 -4.06
N THR A 27 -0.76 16.19 -5.20
CA THR A 27 0.02 17.28 -5.79
C THR A 27 -0.12 18.53 -4.93
N LEU A 28 1.01 19.16 -4.63
CA LEU A 28 1.11 20.39 -3.83
C LEU A 28 1.67 21.52 -4.68
N LEU A 29 1.26 22.74 -4.40
CA LEU A 29 1.98 23.93 -4.85
C LEU A 29 3.10 24.24 -3.86
N VAL A 30 4.33 24.11 -4.32
CA VAL A 30 5.55 24.28 -3.50
C VAL A 30 6.37 25.46 -4.03
N LYS A 31 6.86 26.30 -3.12
CA LYS A 31 7.69 27.47 -3.48
C LYS A 31 8.84 27.07 -4.42
N GLY A 32 9.03 27.83 -5.50
CA GLY A 32 10.07 27.61 -6.48
C GLY A 32 9.84 26.42 -7.42
N SER A 33 8.65 25.79 -7.42
CA SER A 33 8.30 24.79 -8.42
C SER A 33 7.65 25.42 -9.64
N ALA A 34 7.93 24.90 -10.84
CA ALA A 34 7.32 25.39 -12.08
C ALA A 34 5.77 25.40 -12.02
N LEU A 35 5.18 24.42 -11.35
CA LEU A 35 3.73 24.37 -11.16
C LEU A 35 3.21 25.52 -10.27
N ALA A 36 3.99 25.95 -9.26
CA ALA A 36 3.60 27.06 -8.39
C ALA A 36 3.78 28.42 -9.09
N GLU A 37 4.74 28.53 -10.02
CA GLU A 37 4.96 29.73 -10.83
C GLU A 37 3.88 29.91 -11.91
N ASN A 38 3.40 28.80 -12.50
CA ASN A 38 2.38 28.80 -13.55
C ASN A 38 1.32 27.73 -13.26
N PRO A 39 0.44 27.91 -12.26
CA PRO A 39 -0.55 26.89 -11.86
C PRO A 39 -1.69 26.74 -12.86
N GLY A 40 -1.94 27.71 -13.74
CA GLY A 40 -3.13 27.73 -14.60
C GLY A 40 -4.40 27.56 -13.76
N ASP A 41 -5.29 26.68 -14.22
CA ASP A 41 -6.54 26.35 -13.50
C ASP A 41 -6.36 25.24 -12.46
N PHE A 42 -5.11 24.82 -12.18
CA PHE A 42 -4.84 23.74 -11.21
C PHE A 42 -5.11 24.19 -9.78
N VAL A 43 -6.04 23.51 -9.12
CA VAL A 43 -6.35 23.70 -7.70
C VAL A 43 -5.99 22.41 -6.94
N PRO A 44 -5.01 22.44 -6.03
CA PRO A 44 -4.64 21.25 -5.25
C PRO A 44 -5.74 20.91 -4.25
N TYR A 45 -5.88 19.59 -3.96
CA TYR A 45 -6.82 19.13 -2.94
C TYR A 45 -6.42 19.66 -1.56
N ASP A 46 -7.43 20.07 -0.80
CA ASP A 46 -7.28 20.26 0.64
C ASP A 46 -7.13 18.91 1.37
N THR A 47 -6.88 18.95 2.67
CA THR A 47 -6.65 17.73 3.47
C THR A 47 -7.88 16.82 3.50
N GLU A 48 -9.09 17.37 3.55
CA GLU A 48 -10.32 16.58 3.65
C GLU A 48 -10.63 15.88 2.32
N THR A 49 -10.57 16.62 1.22
CA THR A 49 -10.77 16.09 -0.13
C THR A 49 -9.71 15.01 -0.45
N ALA A 50 -8.44 15.31 -0.18
CA ALA A 50 -7.36 14.34 -0.37
C ALA A 50 -7.57 13.06 0.47
N ALA A 51 -8.04 13.18 1.71
CA ALA A 51 -8.33 12.03 2.55
C ALA A 51 -9.45 11.15 2.00
N LYS A 52 -10.52 11.76 1.45
CA LYS A 52 -11.62 11.03 0.79
C LYS A 52 -11.13 10.32 -0.46
N VAL A 53 -10.40 11.01 -1.34
CA VAL A 53 -9.81 10.41 -2.55
C VAL A 53 -8.88 9.25 -2.18
N ILE A 54 -7.96 9.45 -1.22
CA ILE A 54 -7.07 8.36 -0.77
C ILE A 54 -7.86 7.19 -0.17
N ALA A 55 -8.97 7.42 0.51
CA ALA A 55 -9.84 6.37 1.01
C ALA A 55 -10.45 5.56 -0.15
N ASP A 56 -10.98 6.23 -1.18
CA ASP A 56 -11.51 5.60 -2.39
C ASP A 56 -10.45 4.73 -3.09
N LEU A 57 -9.24 5.27 -3.28
CA LEU A 57 -8.11 4.53 -3.85
C LEU A 57 -7.77 3.28 -3.01
N LYS A 58 -7.79 3.39 -1.68
CA LYS A 58 -7.48 2.28 -0.76
C LYS A 58 -8.54 1.19 -0.72
N GLU A 59 -9.78 1.47 -1.10
CA GLU A 59 -10.84 0.47 -1.20
C GLU A 59 -10.61 -0.50 -2.36
N ILE A 60 -9.98 -0.03 -3.45
CA ILE A 60 -9.79 -0.80 -4.68
C ILE A 60 -8.40 -1.43 -4.82
N VAL A 61 -7.45 -1.10 -3.93
CA VAL A 61 -6.09 -1.65 -3.99
C VAL A 61 -6.10 -3.16 -3.73
N PRO A 62 -5.54 -3.98 -4.65
CA PRO A 62 -5.45 -5.42 -4.49
C PRO A 62 -4.61 -5.86 -3.27
N PRO A 63 -4.88 -7.05 -2.72
CA PRO A 63 -4.17 -7.56 -1.53
C PRO A 63 -2.66 -7.75 -1.72
N TYR A 64 -2.19 -7.98 -2.96
CA TYR A 64 -0.76 -8.14 -3.26
C TYR A 64 -0.01 -6.81 -3.34
N VAL A 65 -0.69 -5.67 -3.30
CA VAL A 65 -0.06 -4.34 -3.44
C VAL A 65 0.34 -3.77 -2.08
N ARG A 66 1.52 -3.17 -2.00
CA ARG A 66 1.99 -2.41 -0.84
C ARG A 66 1.86 -0.91 -1.06
N ILE A 67 1.04 -0.22 -0.28
CA ILE A 67 1.09 1.24 -0.19
C ILE A 67 2.18 1.62 0.81
N GLN A 68 3.37 1.94 0.30
CA GLN A 68 4.53 2.30 1.12
C GLN A 68 4.33 3.63 1.83
N ARG A 69 3.94 4.67 1.09
CA ARG A 69 3.84 6.02 1.61
C ARG A 69 2.58 6.70 1.08
N ILE A 70 1.96 7.49 1.94
CA ILE A 70 0.91 8.44 1.58
C ILE A 70 1.41 9.81 2.02
N GLN A 71 1.50 10.73 1.07
CA GLN A 71 2.07 12.06 1.21
C GLN A 71 3.61 12.09 1.25
N ARG A 72 4.18 13.09 0.59
CA ARG A 72 5.61 13.41 0.58
C ARG A 72 5.95 14.29 1.78
N ASP A 73 7.16 14.11 2.35
CA ASP A 73 7.62 14.94 3.45
C ASP A 73 8.17 16.25 2.87
N ILE A 74 7.33 17.29 2.85
CA ILE A 74 7.69 18.65 2.47
C ILE A 74 7.45 19.55 3.67
N PRO A 75 8.43 20.37 4.08
CA PRO A 75 8.26 21.31 5.19
C PRO A 75 7.10 22.28 4.92
N LYS A 76 6.22 22.46 5.92
CA LYS A 76 5.06 23.34 5.79
C LYS A 76 5.36 24.75 5.25
N PRO A 77 6.45 25.43 5.64
CA PRO A 77 6.78 26.76 5.12
C PRO A 77 7.05 26.80 3.61
N GLN A 78 7.32 25.64 2.97
CA GLN A 78 7.52 25.53 1.53
C GLN A 78 6.21 25.28 0.77
N ILE A 79 5.14 24.86 1.43
CA ILE A 79 3.85 24.56 0.80
C ILE A 79 3.05 25.85 0.68
N ILE A 80 2.71 26.25 -0.55
CA ILE A 80 1.83 27.39 -0.85
C ILE A 80 0.37 26.96 -0.72
N ALA A 81 0.00 25.81 -1.31
CA ALA A 81 -1.36 25.29 -1.28
C ALA A 81 -1.38 23.77 -1.40
N GLY A 82 -2.46 23.14 -0.89
CA GLY A 82 -2.69 21.71 -0.88
C GLY A 82 -2.70 21.14 0.54
N VAL A 83 -2.35 19.86 0.67
CA VAL A 83 -2.38 19.16 1.96
C VAL A 83 -1.26 19.66 2.89
N MET A 84 -1.63 20.36 3.94
CA MET A 84 -0.73 20.95 4.93
C MET A 84 -0.40 19.99 6.09
N ASN A 85 -1.23 18.97 6.33
CA ASN A 85 -1.10 18.06 7.46
C ASN A 85 -0.25 16.85 7.09
N SER A 86 0.76 16.53 7.90
CA SER A 86 1.71 15.42 7.65
C SER A 86 1.13 14.02 7.87
N ASN A 87 -0.07 13.90 8.40
CA ASN A 87 -0.69 12.63 8.81
C ASN A 87 -1.87 12.20 7.93
N LEU A 88 -1.83 12.51 6.63
CA LEU A 88 -2.90 12.21 5.66
C LEU A 88 -3.35 10.73 5.67
N ARG A 89 -2.41 9.79 5.91
CA ARG A 89 -2.74 8.36 6.09
C ARG A 89 -3.76 8.12 7.21
N GLN A 90 -3.68 8.89 8.29
CA GLN A 90 -4.60 8.74 9.43
C GLN A 90 -5.97 9.31 9.09
N TYR A 91 -6.04 10.42 8.35
CA TYR A 91 -7.30 10.98 7.86
C TYR A 91 -8.01 10.00 6.92
N ALA A 92 -7.31 9.45 5.94
CA ALA A 92 -7.86 8.42 5.04
C ALA A 92 -8.32 7.15 5.79
N ARG A 93 -7.62 6.72 6.84
CA ARG A 93 -8.05 5.61 7.71
C ARG A 93 -9.35 5.92 8.46
N ARG A 94 -9.49 7.14 8.98
CA ARG A 94 -10.73 7.57 9.66
C ARG A 94 -11.89 7.58 8.68
N GLU A 95 -11.66 8.04 7.46
CA GLU A 95 -12.67 8.07 6.40
C GLU A 95 -13.13 6.66 6.03
N LEU A 96 -12.22 5.71 5.81
CA LEU A 96 -12.55 4.29 5.61
C LEU A 96 -13.37 3.71 6.78
N LYS A 97 -12.98 4.03 8.01
CA LYS A 97 -13.70 3.55 9.20
C LYS A 97 -15.14 4.09 9.27
N LYS A 98 -15.35 5.38 8.95
CA LYS A 98 -16.70 5.98 8.87
C LYS A 98 -17.61 5.25 7.87
N ARG A 99 -17.03 4.77 6.76
CA ARG A 99 -17.74 4.02 5.71
C ARG A 99 -17.90 2.52 6.01
N GLY A 100 -17.40 2.03 7.14
CA GLY A 100 -17.36 0.59 7.45
C GLY A 100 -16.43 -0.22 6.52
N LYS A 101 -15.50 0.45 5.82
CA LYS A 101 -14.58 -0.13 4.84
C LYS A 101 -13.17 -0.34 5.41
N LYS A 102 -12.42 -1.25 4.78
CA LYS A 102 -11.03 -1.57 5.15
C LYS A 102 -10.17 -1.62 3.89
N CYS A 103 -8.90 -1.28 4.03
CA CYS A 103 -7.91 -1.41 2.97
C CYS A 103 -7.25 -2.79 3.02
N SER A 104 -7.17 -3.47 1.89
CA SER A 104 -6.58 -4.80 1.74
C SER A 104 -5.06 -4.79 1.47
N CYS A 105 -4.42 -3.63 1.30
CA CYS A 105 -3.00 -3.57 0.96
C CYS A 105 -2.11 -4.21 2.02
N ILE A 106 -0.95 -4.71 1.62
CA ILE A 106 0.04 -5.38 2.49
C ILE A 106 0.30 -4.57 3.77
N ASN A 107 0.63 -3.28 3.65
CA ASN A 107 0.95 -2.42 4.79
C ASN A 107 -0.19 -2.34 5.84
N CYS A 108 -1.46 -2.45 5.42
CA CYS A 108 -2.60 -2.44 6.34
C CYS A 108 -2.85 -3.78 7.03
N ARG A 109 -2.36 -4.87 6.45
CA ARG A 109 -2.56 -6.24 6.93
C ARG A 109 -1.38 -6.82 7.69
N GLU A 110 -0.17 -6.26 7.52
CA GLU A 110 1.04 -6.72 8.23
C GLU A 110 0.87 -6.74 9.75
N LEU A 111 1.51 -7.71 10.36
CA LEU A 111 1.67 -7.80 11.80
C LEU A 111 2.76 -6.81 12.25
N TRP A 112 2.36 -5.74 12.92
CA TRP A 112 3.32 -4.81 13.51
C TRP A 112 3.75 -5.28 14.90
N ARG A 113 2.79 -5.44 15.82
CA ARG A 113 2.99 -5.87 17.21
C ARG A 113 1.82 -6.74 17.71
N ALA A 114 0.94 -7.18 16.80
CA ALA A 114 -0.17 -8.05 17.18
C ALA A 114 0.36 -9.47 17.39
N GLU A 115 0.00 -10.07 18.49
CA GLU A 115 0.17 -11.49 18.72
C GLU A 115 -0.94 -12.23 17.98
N ILE A 116 -0.56 -13.27 17.26
CA ILE A 116 -1.48 -14.16 16.55
C ILE A 116 -1.00 -15.57 16.78
N ASP A 117 -1.94 -16.48 16.98
CA ASP A 117 -1.66 -17.90 16.98
C ASP A 117 -1.34 -18.36 15.55
N PRO A 118 -0.10 -18.78 15.28
CA PRO A 118 0.31 -19.21 13.95
C PRO A 118 -0.41 -20.44 13.44
N SER A 119 -1.01 -21.24 14.32
CA SER A 119 -1.80 -22.43 13.93
C SER A 119 -3.08 -22.06 13.16
N THR A 120 -3.50 -20.79 13.23
CA THR A 120 -4.64 -20.25 12.48
C THR A 120 -4.26 -19.74 11.08
N ALA A 121 -3.00 -19.93 10.68
CA ALA A 121 -2.51 -19.47 9.39
C ALA A 121 -3.02 -20.33 8.24
N GLU A 122 -3.61 -19.69 7.24
CA GLU A 122 -4.09 -20.31 6.02
C GLU A 122 -3.22 -19.87 4.85
N LEU A 123 -2.87 -20.80 3.96
CA LEU A 123 -2.20 -20.50 2.70
C LEU A 123 -3.20 -19.94 1.70
N LYS A 124 -2.89 -18.79 1.12
CA LYS A 124 -3.68 -18.16 0.05
C LYS A 124 -2.83 -17.86 -1.16
N GLU A 125 -3.44 -17.89 -2.32
CA GLU A 125 -2.79 -17.61 -3.59
C GLU A 125 -3.64 -16.64 -4.42
N ILE A 126 -2.98 -15.62 -4.99
CA ILE A 126 -3.56 -14.73 -6.00
C ILE A 126 -2.69 -14.84 -7.24
N LYS A 127 -3.34 -15.16 -8.38
CA LYS A 127 -2.70 -15.24 -9.70
C LYS A 127 -3.16 -14.05 -10.54
N TYR A 128 -2.22 -13.40 -11.19
CA TYR A 128 -2.50 -12.32 -12.13
C TYR A 128 -1.44 -12.27 -13.23
N LYS A 129 -1.72 -11.55 -14.29
CA LYS A 129 -0.77 -11.29 -15.36
C LYS A 129 -0.21 -9.87 -15.20
N ALA A 130 1.08 -9.70 -15.45
CA ALA A 130 1.74 -8.42 -15.43
C ALA A 130 2.90 -8.40 -16.41
N SER A 131 2.94 -7.38 -17.28
CA SER A 131 4.04 -7.14 -18.22
C SER A 131 4.50 -8.41 -18.96
N GLY A 132 3.54 -9.14 -19.52
CA GLY A 132 3.78 -10.36 -20.30
C GLY A 132 4.10 -11.64 -19.51
N GLY A 133 4.18 -11.57 -18.17
CA GLY A 133 4.43 -12.72 -17.30
C GLY A 133 3.24 -13.11 -16.44
N LYS A 134 3.32 -14.28 -15.81
CA LYS A 134 2.37 -14.72 -14.79
C LYS A 134 2.95 -14.44 -13.41
N GLU A 135 2.20 -13.76 -12.59
CA GLU A 135 2.56 -13.42 -11.22
C GLU A 135 1.73 -14.22 -10.22
N PHE A 136 2.39 -14.64 -9.15
CA PHE A 136 1.76 -15.33 -8.03
C PHE A 136 2.11 -14.59 -6.74
N PHE A 137 1.10 -14.16 -6.03
CA PHE A 137 1.22 -13.68 -4.66
C PHE A 137 0.73 -14.77 -3.73
N ILE A 138 1.66 -15.48 -3.10
CA ILE A 138 1.41 -16.58 -2.20
C ILE A 138 1.58 -16.05 -0.79
N SER A 139 0.60 -16.24 0.09
CA SER A 139 0.62 -15.66 1.43
C SER A 139 0.09 -16.60 2.49
N TYR A 140 0.67 -16.54 3.69
CA TYR A 140 0.06 -17.07 4.91
C TYR A 140 -0.71 -15.95 5.61
N GLU A 141 -1.97 -16.18 5.87
CA GLU A 141 -2.89 -15.19 6.45
C GLU A 141 -3.68 -15.80 7.61
N SER A 142 -3.88 -15.03 8.67
CA SER A 142 -4.80 -15.37 9.77
C SER A 142 -5.88 -14.31 9.86
N GLY A 143 -7.11 -14.67 9.52
CA GLY A 143 -8.20 -13.73 9.37
C GLY A 143 -7.87 -12.63 8.34
N THR A 144 -7.72 -11.39 8.81
CA THR A 144 -7.34 -10.25 7.95
C THR A 144 -5.85 -9.89 8.03
N LYS A 145 -5.06 -10.69 8.76
CA LYS A 145 -3.64 -10.40 9.02
C LYS A 145 -2.74 -11.21 8.09
N LEU A 146 -1.74 -10.55 7.55
CA LEU A 146 -0.72 -11.10 6.68
C LEU A 146 0.49 -11.49 7.54
N LEU A 147 0.83 -12.78 7.58
CA LEU A 147 1.94 -13.32 8.37
C LEU A 147 3.21 -13.40 7.54
N ALA A 148 3.09 -13.95 6.33
CA ALA A 148 4.20 -14.07 5.39
C ALA A 148 3.68 -13.99 3.96
N TYR A 149 4.53 -13.64 3.01
CA TYR A 149 4.21 -13.73 1.59
C TYR A 149 5.44 -13.94 0.74
N LEU A 150 5.18 -14.51 -0.43
CA LEU A 150 6.14 -14.70 -1.51
C LEU A 150 5.55 -14.14 -2.79
N ARG A 151 6.38 -13.47 -3.60
CA ARG A 151 6.07 -13.08 -4.97
C ARG A 151 6.87 -13.94 -5.92
N LEU A 152 6.19 -14.68 -6.76
CA LEU A 152 6.80 -15.52 -7.80
C LEU A 152 6.34 -15.01 -9.17
N ARG A 153 7.30 -14.82 -10.06
CA ARG A 153 7.05 -14.53 -11.47
C ARG A 153 7.42 -15.72 -12.32
N LEU A 154 6.56 -16.08 -13.24
CA LEU A 154 6.81 -17.05 -14.30
C LEU A 154 6.69 -16.37 -15.66
N ASP A 155 7.80 -16.30 -16.36
CA ASP A 155 7.91 -15.95 -17.77
C ASP A 155 8.79 -17.02 -18.44
N ASP A 156 9.87 -16.68 -19.13
CA ASP A 156 10.85 -17.65 -19.63
C ASP A 156 11.60 -18.36 -18.48
N ASN A 157 11.56 -17.77 -17.29
CA ASN A 157 12.17 -18.29 -16.07
C ASN A 157 11.17 -18.26 -14.91
N ALA A 158 11.52 -18.97 -13.82
CA ALA A 158 10.84 -18.86 -12.53
C ALA A 158 11.68 -17.99 -11.58
N THR A 159 11.14 -16.82 -11.19
CA THR A 159 11.86 -15.85 -10.35
C THR A 159 11.09 -15.56 -9.07
N VAL A 160 11.69 -15.87 -7.92
CA VAL A 160 11.22 -15.36 -6.62
C VAL A 160 11.64 -13.90 -6.49
N ARG A 161 10.68 -12.98 -6.57
CA ARG A 161 10.92 -11.53 -6.56
C ARG A 161 10.96 -10.94 -5.15
N GLU A 162 10.22 -11.52 -4.23
CA GLU A 162 10.18 -11.10 -2.83
C GLU A 162 9.74 -12.28 -1.95
N LEU A 163 10.39 -12.44 -0.79
CA LEU A 163 9.94 -13.31 0.29
C LEU A 163 10.00 -12.50 1.59
N LYS A 164 8.92 -12.46 2.34
CA LYS A 164 8.86 -11.69 3.58
C LYS A 164 7.99 -12.36 4.63
N VAL A 165 8.52 -12.46 5.84
CA VAL A 165 7.76 -12.77 7.06
C VAL A 165 7.53 -11.45 7.81
N THR A 166 6.29 -11.19 8.22
CA THR A 166 5.90 -9.96 8.92
C THR A 166 6.00 -10.14 10.44
N GLY A 167 5.81 -9.06 11.19
CA GLY A 167 5.90 -9.07 12.64
C GLY A 167 7.23 -8.56 13.17
N GLN A 168 7.36 -8.59 14.50
CA GLN A 168 8.57 -8.11 15.18
C GLN A 168 9.67 -9.18 15.05
N ALA A 169 10.85 -8.77 14.59
CA ALA A 169 12.01 -9.65 14.54
C ALA A 169 12.44 -10.07 15.95
N ALA A 170 12.83 -11.33 16.10
CA ALA A 170 13.48 -11.79 17.32
C ALA A 170 14.90 -11.22 17.44
N ASN A 171 15.34 -10.99 18.65
CA ASN A 171 16.74 -10.65 18.88
C ASN A 171 17.66 -11.83 18.52
N ILE A 172 18.86 -11.54 18.04
CA ILE A 172 19.85 -12.56 17.71
C ILE A 172 20.12 -13.43 18.95
N GLY A 173 20.04 -14.75 18.78
CA GLY A 173 20.30 -15.71 19.87
C GLY A 173 19.11 -15.94 20.81
N THR A 174 17.93 -15.39 20.54
CA THR A 174 16.72 -15.63 21.33
C THR A 174 15.68 -16.43 20.52
N THR A 175 14.90 -17.26 21.20
CA THR A 175 13.69 -17.87 20.65
C THR A 175 12.53 -16.87 20.70
N SER A 176 11.79 -16.74 19.61
CA SER A 176 10.59 -15.88 19.57
C SER A 176 9.34 -16.76 19.61
N THR A 177 8.33 -16.33 20.35
CA THR A 177 6.97 -16.88 20.28
C THR A 177 6.15 -16.27 19.15
N GLY A 178 6.71 -15.27 18.45
CA GLY A 178 6.06 -14.59 17.32
C GLY A 178 6.19 -15.36 16.00
N VAL A 179 5.58 -14.81 14.95
CA VAL A 179 5.54 -15.41 13.60
C VAL A 179 6.92 -15.53 12.94
N GLN A 180 7.87 -14.71 13.36
CA GLN A 180 9.27 -14.81 12.93
C GLN A 180 9.90 -16.12 13.41
N HIS A 181 10.68 -16.78 12.54
CA HIS A 181 11.36 -18.06 12.82
C HIS A 181 10.44 -19.29 13.00
N MET A 182 9.19 -19.22 12.54
CA MET A 182 8.26 -20.37 12.58
C MET A 182 8.23 -21.19 11.28
N GLY A 183 9.21 -21.03 10.41
CA GLY A 183 9.29 -21.79 9.17
C GLY A 183 8.31 -21.34 8.08
N LEU A 184 7.83 -20.09 8.14
CA LEU A 184 6.94 -19.49 7.13
C LEU A 184 7.70 -18.87 5.93
N GLY A 185 9.02 -18.93 5.93
CA GLY A 185 9.87 -18.40 4.88
C GLY A 185 10.61 -19.47 4.10
#